data_08e455a68dc328c2aa166d9ece4091bc
#
_entry.id   08e455a68dc328c2aa166d9ece4091bc
#
_cell.length_a   1.000
_cell.length_b   1.000
_cell.length_c   1.000
_cell.angle_alpha   90.00
_cell.angle_beta   90.00
_cell.angle_gamma   90.00
#
_symmetry.space_group_name_H-M   'P 1'
#
loop_
_entity.id
_entity.type
_entity.pdbx_description
1 polymer ?
#
loop_
_entity_poly.entity_id
_entity_poly.type
_entity_poly.pdbx_seq_one_letter_code
_entity_poly.pdbx_strand_id
1 'polypeptide(L)'
;MKKLFLLIAIVSLQSCQSQTKEPKTMNSNSKKTDAEWKAELTPEQYEVLRNKGTERAFTGEYWDHFEKGKYVCAACGNDLFSSDTKFDSHCGWPSFDKAIKGSVVFKQDLSYGMVRTEVLCAKCDGHLGHIFDDGPKETTGQRYCMNSVSIKFVPETK
;
A
#
# COMPACT_ATOMS: atom_id res chain seq x y z
N MET A 1 -24.03 58.53 63.77
CA MET A 1 -23.66 57.21 63.30
C MET A 1 -23.97 57.12 61.79
N LYS A 2 -22.95 57.44 60.94
CA LYS A 2 -23.11 57.45 59.50
C LYS A 2 -22.39 56.20 58.95
N LYS A 3 -23.13 55.27 58.40
CA LYS A 3 -22.58 54.08 57.73
C LYS A 3 -22.20 54.44 56.29
N LEU A 4 -20.91 54.36 55.98
CA LEU A 4 -20.34 54.57 54.66
C LEU A 4 -20.38 53.23 53.92
N PHE A 5 -21.18 53.15 52.88
CA PHE A 5 -21.21 51.99 51.95
C PHE A 5 -20.13 52.18 50.90
N LEU A 6 -19.12 51.29 50.90
CA LEU A 6 -18.08 51.25 49.90
C LEU A 6 -18.58 50.34 48.75
N LEU A 7 -18.86 50.92 47.58
CA LEU A 7 -19.18 50.18 46.35
C LEU A 7 -17.89 49.75 45.71
N ILE A 8 -17.63 48.42 45.72
CA ILE A 8 -16.52 47.81 44.97
C ILE A 8 -17.05 47.49 43.55
N ALA A 9 -16.57 48.22 42.55
CA ALA A 9 -16.84 47.95 41.15
C ALA A 9 -15.90 46.80 40.69
N ILE A 10 -16.48 45.65 40.41
CA ILE A 10 -15.76 44.52 39.79
C ILE A 10 -15.72 44.77 38.28
N VAL A 11 -14.53 45.13 37.79
CA VAL A 11 -14.27 45.21 36.34
C VAL A 11 -13.92 43.80 35.85
N SER A 12 -14.86 43.16 35.18
CA SER A 12 -14.64 41.89 34.47
C SER A 12 -13.89 42.15 33.16
N LEU A 13 -12.60 41.82 33.16
CA LEU A 13 -11.79 41.73 31.94
C LEU A 13 -12.20 40.49 31.15
N GLN A 14 -13.01 40.67 30.13
CA GLN A 14 -13.26 39.65 29.10
C GLN A 14 -12.02 39.56 28.20
N SER A 15 -11.21 38.52 28.44
CA SER A 15 -10.12 38.11 27.57
C SER A 15 -10.71 37.45 26.33
N CYS A 16 -10.73 38.17 25.20
CA CYS A 16 -10.95 37.59 23.87
C CYS A 16 -9.79 36.66 23.54
N GLN A 17 -9.96 35.35 23.75
CA GLN A 17 -9.06 34.34 23.20
C GLN A 17 -9.31 34.21 21.69
N SER A 18 -8.49 34.92 20.91
CA SER A 18 -8.38 34.71 19.49
C SER A 18 -7.74 33.32 19.27
N GLN A 19 -8.56 32.32 18.87
CA GLN A 19 -8.06 31.03 18.41
C GLN A 19 -7.43 31.22 17.03
N THR A 20 -6.14 31.45 17.00
CA THR A 20 -5.33 31.27 15.79
C THR A 20 -5.38 29.79 15.42
N LYS A 21 -6.14 29.46 14.36
CA LYS A 21 -6.04 28.17 13.70
C LYS A 21 -4.62 28.06 13.10
N GLU A 22 -3.77 27.27 13.74
CA GLU A 22 -2.51 26.84 13.14
C GLU A 22 -2.83 26.15 11.80
N PRO A 23 -2.09 26.48 10.72
CA PRO A 23 -2.22 25.73 9.47
C PRO A 23 -1.75 24.30 9.74
N LYS A 24 -2.68 23.32 9.64
CA LYS A 24 -2.34 21.90 9.58
C LYS A 24 -1.35 21.71 8.44
N THR A 25 -0.08 21.64 8.75
CA THR A 25 0.93 21.07 7.85
C THR A 25 0.47 19.66 7.53
N MET A 26 -0.03 19.46 6.32
CA MET A 26 -0.33 18.14 5.78
C MET A 26 0.99 17.39 5.68
N ASN A 27 1.28 16.60 6.70
CA ASN A 27 2.34 15.62 6.66
C ASN A 27 1.90 14.57 5.63
N SER A 28 2.50 14.60 4.43
CA SER A 28 2.14 13.78 3.26
C SER A 28 2.41 12.27 3.45
N ASN A 29 2.51 11.81 4.69
CA ASN A 29 2.77 10.43 5.08
C ASN A 29 1.65 9.82 5.95
N SER A 30 0.43 10.38 5.94
CA SER A 30 -0.70 9.74 6.58
C SER A 30 -1.12 8.53 5.75
N LYS A 31 -0.81 7.34 6.23
CA LYS A 31 -1.34 6.10 5.65
C LYS A 31 -2.86 6.20 5.69
N LYS A 32 -3.53 5.93 4.56
CA LYS A 32 -4.99 5.88 4.48
C LYS A 32 -5.54 4.90 5.52
N THR A 33 -6.69 5.24 6.07
CA THR A 33 -7.45 4.37 6.96
C THR A 33 -8.02 3.17 6.20
N ASP A 34 -8.39 2.14 6.92
CA ASP A 34 -9.02 0.97 6.35
C ASP A 34 -10.34 1.30 5.62
N ALA A 35 -11.14 2.20 6.18
CA ALA A 35 -12.38 2.67 5.57
C ALA A 35 -12.15 3.40 4.23
N GLU A 36 -11.08 4.20 4.11
CA GLU A 36 -10.71 4.87 2.87
C GLU A 36 -10.27 3.87 1.80
N TRP A 37 -9.48 2.85 2.18
CA TRP A 37 -9.10 1.77 1.24
C TRP A 37 -10.32 1.01 0.75
N LYS A 38 -11.26 0.67 1.64
CA LYS A 38 -12.49 -0.04 1.31
C LYS A 38 -13.42 0.77 0.37
N ALA A 39 -13.37 2.09 0.44
CA ALA A 39 -14.14 2.97 -0.44
C ALA A 39 -13.50 3.13 -1.83
N GLU A 40 -12.17 3.02 -1.95
CA GLU A 40 -11.43 3.25 -3.20
C GLU A 40 -11.16 1.98 -4.01
N LEU A 41 -10.97 0.84 -3.32
CA LEU A 41 -10.63 -0.44 -3.95
C LEU A 41 -11.89 -1.22 -4.32
N THR A 42 -11.80 -2.02 -5.39
CA THR A 42 -12.85 -3.02 -5.63
C THR A 42 -12.87 -4.04 -4.49
N PRO A 43 -13.98 -4.76 -4.26
CA PRO A 43 -14.05 -5.78 -3.22
C PRO A 43 -12.92 -6.81 -3.33
N GLU A 44 -12.57 -7.23 -4.54
CA GLU A 44 -11.51 -8.19 -4.80
C GLU A 44 -10.12 -7.60 -4.51
N GLN A 45 -9.86 -6.37 -4.96
CA GLN A 45 -8.62 -5.64 -4.64
C GLN A 45 -8.46 -5.44 -3.13
N TYR A 46 -9.54 -5.08 -2.44
CA TYR A 46 -9.51 -4.90 -1.00
C TYR A 46 -9.21 -6.22 -0.29
N GLU A 47 -9.86 -7.34 -0.71
CA GLU A 47 -9.61 -8.65 -0.14
C GLU A 47 -8.14 -9.07 -0.28
N VAL A 48 -7.54 -8.89 -1.44
CA VAL A 48 -6.13 -9.27 -1.66
C VAL A 48 -5.17 -8.27 -1.00
N LEU A 49 -5.29 -6.98 -1.30
CA LEU A 49 -4.32 -5.97 -0.88
C LEU A 49 -4.37 -5.65 0.62
N ARG A 50 -5.53 -5.80 1.28
CA ARG A 50 -5.73 -5.41 2.69
C ARG A 50 -5.97 -6.58 3.62
N ASN A 51 -6.75 -7.59 3.17
CA ASN A 51 -7.04 -8.80 3.95
C ASN A 51 -6.08 -9.96 3.66
N LYS A 52 -5.06 -9.76 2.77
CA LYS A 52 -4.06 -10.76 2.39
C LYS A 52 -4.66 -12.01 1.73
N GLY A 53 -5.75 -11.83 0.98
CA GLY A 53 -6.31 -12.88 0.15
C GLY A 53 -5.38 -13.28 -0.99
N THR A 54 -5.71 -14.37 -1.64
CA THR A 54 -5.00 -14.87 -2.83
C THR A 54 -6.03 -15.14 -3.91
N GLU A 55 -5.84 -14.60 -5.11
CA GLU A 55 -6.67 -14.91 -6.26
C GLU A 55 -6.49 -16.37 -6.71
N ARG A 56 -7.46 -16.91 -7.42
CA ARG A 56 -7.33 -18.27 -7.96
C ARG A 56 -6.28 -18.31 -9.07
N ALA A 57 -5.44 -19.35 -9.08
CA ALA A 57 -4.42 -19.56 -10.11
C ALA A 57 -5.06 -19.63 -11.53
N PHE A 58 -4.38 -19.08 -12.51
CA PHE A 58 -4.77 -19.03 -13.93
C PHE A 58 -6.03 -18.22 -14.25
N THR A 59 -6.51 -17.39 -13.34
CA THR A 59 -7.71 -16.55 -13.54
C THR A 59 -7.41 -15.05 -13.57
N GLY A 60 -6.26 -14.63 -13.08
CA GLY A 60 -5.87 -13.22 -13.05
C GLY A 60 -5.49 -12.70 -14.44
N GLU A 61 -5.53 -11.37 -14.62
CA GLU A 61 -5.29 -10.72 -15.92
C GLU A 61 -3.84 -10.87 -16.41
N TYR A 62 -2.86 -10.99 -15.50
CA TYR A 62 -1.44 -10.84 -15.86
C TYR A 62 -0.60 -12.12 -15.76
N TRP A 63 -1.17 -13.28 -15.46
CA TRP A 63 -0.39 -14.52 -15.39
C TRP A 63 0.28 -14.86 -16.74
N ASP A 64 -0.41 -14.63 -17.85
CA ASP A 64 0.03 -14.88 -19.24
C ASP A 64 0.15 -13.58 -20.07
N HIS A 65 0.53 -12.46 -19.43
CA HIS A 65 0.66 -11.17 -20.08
C HIS A 65 2.13 -10.76 -20.16
N PHE A 66 2.69 -10.57 -21.38
CA PHE A 66 4.11 -10.30 -21.63
C PHE A 66 4.37 -9.04 -22.46
N GLU A 67 3.45 -8.07 -22.47
CA GLU A 67 3.66 -6.79 -23.15
C GLU A 67 4.73 -5.96 -22.45
N LYS A 68 5.39 -5.07 -23.21
CA LYS A 68 6.43 -4.16 -22.70
C LYS A 68 5.83 -3.01 -21.92
N GLY A 69 6.35 -2.82 -20.70
CA GLY A 69 5.89 -1.80 -19.79
C GLY A 69 6.32 -2.07 -18.36
N LYS A 70 5.54 -1.58 -17.41
CA LYS A 70 5.77 -1.77 -15.99
C LYS A 70 4.50 -2.19 -15.27
N TYR A 71 4.67 -2.84 -14.13
CA TYR A 71 3.59 -3.19 -13.23
C TYR A 71 3.66 -2.31 -11.98
N VAL A 72 2.56 -1.64 -11.68
CA VAL A 72 2.42 -0.73 -10.54
C VAL A 72 1.46 -1.31 -9.50
N CYS A 73 1.56 -0.87 -8.25
CA CYS A 73 0.60 -1.25 -7.20
C CYS A 73 -0.81 -0.78 -7.56
N ALA A 74 -1.78 -1.68 -7.58
CA ALA A 74 -3.16 -1.36 -7.93
C ALA A 74 -3.81 -0.37 -6.95
N ALA A 75 -3.34 -0.34 -5.68
CA ALA A 75 -3.88 0.56 -4.65
C ALA A 75 -3.28 1.97 -4.70
N CYS A 76 -1.96 2.14 -4.96
CA CYS A 76 -1.30 3.43 -4.77
C CYS A 76 -0.44 3.90 -5.96
N GLY A 77 -0.40 3.12 -7.06
CA GLY A 77 0.35 3.46 -8.27
C GLY A 77 1.88 3.42 -8.11
N ASN A 78 2.42 2.87 -7.02
CA ASN A 78 3.86 2.71 -6.86
C ASN A 78 4.43 1.76 -7.90
N ASP A 79 5.50 2.13 -8.60
CA ASP A 79 6.18 1.26 -9.57
C ASP A 79 6.80 0.06 -8.84
N LEU A 80 6.47 -1.17 -9.27
CA LEU A 80 6.87 -2.40 -8.57
C LEU A 80 7.83 -3.27 -9.38
N PHE A 81 7.47 -3.57 -10.63
CA PHE A 81 8.21 -4.48 -11.51
C PHE A 81 8.30 -3.93 -12.93
N SER A 82 9.40 -4.24 -13.63
CA SER A 82 9.51 -4.08 -15.09
C SER A 82 9.04 -5.35 -15.79
N SER A 83 8.41 -5.22 -16.95
CA SER A 83 8.10 -6.36 -17.83
C SER A 83 9.33 -7.18 -18.21
N ASP A 84 10.51 -6.56 -18.22
CA ASP A 84 11.78 -7.23 -18.54
C ASP A 84 12.19 -8.27 -17.51
N THR A 85 11.65 -8.18 -16.28
CA THR A 85 11.90 -9.13 -15.19
C THR A 85 10.80 -10.19 -15.07
N LYS A 86 9.77 -10.13 -15.93
CA LYS A 86 8.67 -11.09 -15.93
C LYS A 86 9.06 -12.35 -16.69
N PHE A 87 8.71 -13.51 -16.14
CA PHE A 87 8.94 -14.81 -16.77
C PHE A 87 7.75 -15.74 -16.55
N ASP A 88 7.62 -16.75 -17.41
CA ASP A 88 6.63 -17.80 -17.25
C ASP A 88 7.12 -18.86 -16.26
N SER A 89 6.51 -18.88 -15.09
CA SER A 89 6.80 -19.87 -14.03
C SER A 89 5.82 -21.03 -14.02
N HIS A 90 4.81 -21.03 -14.89
CA HIS A 90 3.74 -22.04 -14.96
C HIS A 90 2.96 -22.22 -13.66
N CYS A 91 3.05 -21.29 -12.70
CA CYS A 91 2.35 -21.37 -11.42
C CYS A 91 0.93 -20.80 -11.44
N GLY A 92 0.54 -20.10 -12.50
CA GLY A 92 -0.78 -19.49 -12.69
C GLY A 92 -0.93 -18.09 -12.11
N TRP A 93 0.17 -17.47 -11.68
CA TRP A 93 0.25 -16.07 -11.24
C TRP A 93 1.39 -15.35 -11.97
N PRO A 94 1.30 -14.01 -12.14
CA PRO A 94 2.40 -13.23 -12.70
C PRO A 94 3.64 -13.37 -11.84
N SER A 95 4.75 -13.77 -12.48
CA SER A 95 6.02 -14.05 -11.82
C SER A 95 7.13 -13.16 -12.35
N PHE A 96 7.95 -12.63 -11.44
CA PHE A 96 9.08 -11.75 -11.75
C PHE A 96 10.32 -12.24 -11.01
N ASP A 97 11.50 -12.11 -11.62
CA ASP A 97 12.77 -12.46 -10.99
C ASP A 97 13.38 -11.33 -10.16
N LYS A 98 12.90 -10.09 -10.36
CA LYS A 98 13.43 -8.91 -9.68
C LYS A 98 12.38 -7.81 -9.54
N ALA A 99 12.29 -7.21 -8.36
CA ALA A 99 11.51 -5.98 -8.12
C ALA A 99 12.36 -4.72 -8.38
N ILE A 100 11.72 -3.60 -8.67
CA ILE A 100 12.36 -2.28 -8.72
C ILE A 100 12.92 -1.98 -7.32
N LYS A 101 14.17 -1.50 -7.25
CA LYS A 101 14.85 -1.25 -5.98
C LYS A 101 14.04 -0.33 -5.05
N GLY A 102 13.75 -0.81 -3.84
CA GLY A 102 13.01 -0.07 -2.82
C GLY A 102 11.50 0.00 -3.04
N SER A 103 10.97 -0.69 -4.04
CA SER A 103 9.51 -0.70 -4.35
C SER A 103 8.70 -1.63 -3.46
N VAL A 104 9.34 -2.64 -2.88
CA VAL A 104 8.70 -3.65 -2.03
C VAL A 104 9.42 -3.80 -0.70
N VAL A 105 8.69 -4.31 0.29
CA VAL A 105 9.20 -4.74 1.61
C VAL A 105 8.75 -6.16 1.89
N PHE A 106 9.49 -6.85 2.76
CA PHE A 106 9.27 -8.26 3.05
C PHE A 106 8.84 -8.46 4.50
N LYS A 107 7.94 -9.42 4.71
CA LYS A 107 7.49 -9.82 6.04
C LYS A 107 7.36 -11.33 6.11
N GLN A 108 7.73 -11.92 7.24
CA GLN A 108 7.46 -13.35 7.47
C GLN A 108 5.96 -13.60 7.55
N ASP A 109 5.49 -14.61 6.84
CA ASP A 109 4.12 -15.10 6.85
C ASP A 109 4.08 -16.54 7.37
N LEU A 110 3.41 -16.73 8.51
CA LEU A 110 3.24 -18.03 9.19
C LEU A 110 1.81 -18.57 9.07
N SER A 111 0.98 -17.97 8.21
CA SER A 111 -0.40 -18.39 8.03
C SER A 111 -0.51 -19.78 7.39
N TYR A 112 -1.62 -20.45 7.62
CA TYR A 112 -1.94 -21.78 7.07
C TYR A 112 -0.91 -22.88 7.38
N GLY A 113 -0.12 -22.73 8.47
CA GLY A 113 0.92 -23.68 8.84
C GLY A 113 2.15 -23.69 7.91
N MET A 114 2.29 -22.69 7.03
CA MET A 114 3.42 -22.51 6.13
C MET A 114 4.39 -21.44 6.66
N VAL A 115 5.66 -21.56 6.26
CA VAL A 115 6.66 -20.50 6.48
C VAL A 115 6.99 -19.90 5.12
N ARG A 116 6.53 -18.67 4.88
CA ARG A 116 6.73 -17.96 3.60
C ARG A 116 7.24 -16.54 3.85
N THR A 117 7.71 -15.89 2.80
CA THR A 117 8.04 -14.46 2.82
C THR A 117 7.00 -13.71 2.00
N GLU A 118 6.17 -12.93 2.68
CA GLU A 118 5.18 -12.03 2.11
C GLU A 118 5.88 -10.83 1.45
N VAL A 119 5.40 -10.42 0.28
CA VAL A 119 5.83 -9.22 -0.45
C VAL A 119 4.74 -8.16 -0.33
N LEU A 120 5.12 -6.99 0.15
CA LEU A 120 4.24 -5.83 0.36
C LEU A 120 4.74 -4.65 -0.46
N CYS A 121 3.82 -3.79 -0.90
CA CYS A 121 4.17 -2.51 -1.49
C CYS A 121 4.83 -1.60 -0.45
N ALA A 122 6.04 -1.10 -0.73
CA ALA A 122 6.78 -0.24 0.21
C ALA A 122 6.08 1.10 0.50
N LYS A 123 5.19 1.57 -0.40
CA LYS A 123 4.49 2.86 -0.24
C LYS A 123 3.21 2.76 0.59
N CYS A 124 2.41 1.69 0.44
CA CYS A 124 1.08 1.60 1.07
C CYS A 124 0.89 0.36 1.94
N ASP A 125 1.90 -0.51 2.07
CA ASP A 125 1.86 -1.79 2.79
C ASP A 125 0.79 -2.76 2.26
N GLY A 126 0.31 -2.58 1.02
CA GLY A 126 -0.63 -3.50 0.36
C GLY A 126 0.03 -4.85 0.10
N HIS A 127 -0.67 -5.94 0.42
CA HIS A 127 -0.23 -7.30 0.11
C HIS A 127 -0.18 -7.51 -1.40
N LEU A 128 0.97 -7.96 -1.92
CA LEU A 128 1.16 -8.21 -3.34
C LEU A 128 1.17 -9.71 -3.67
N GLY A 129 1.77 -10.51 -2.81
CA GLY A 129 2.00 -11.94 -2.99
C GLY A 129 3.15 -12.42 -2.11
N HIS A 130 3.93 -13.40 -2.61
CA HIS A 130 5.05 -14.00 -1.89
C HIS A 130 6.28 -14.13 -2.78
N ILE A 131 7.45 -14.25 -2.18
CA ILE A 131 8.71 -14.51 -2.86
C ILE A 131 9.20 -15.93 -2.50
N PHE A 132 9.78 -16.61 -3.47
CA PHE A 132 10.31 -17.98 -3.39
C PHE A 132 11.71 -18.03 -3.99
N ASP A 133 12.50 -19.04 -3.61
CA ASP A 133 13.89 -19.27 -4.06
C ASP A 133 13.97 -20.29 -5.23
N ASP A 134 12.91 -20.37 -6.03
CA ASP A 134 12.77 -21.29 -7.15
C ASP A 134 12.65 -20.57 -8.50
N GLY A 135 13.17 -19.35 -8.58
CA GLY A 135 13.25 -18.55 -9.81
C GLY A 135 14.41 -18.92 -10.73
N PRO A 136 14.57 -18.20 -11.86
CA PRO A 136 15.64 -18.44 -12.84
C PRO A 136 17.01 -18.26 -12.22
N LYS A 137 17.83 -19.31 -12.25
CA LYS A 137 19.19 -19.31 -11.66
C LYS A 137 20.18 -18.43 -12.41
N GLU A 138 19.88 -18.15 -13.67
CA GLU A 138 20.66 -17.29 -14.57
C GLU A 138 20.56 -15.80 -14.18
N THR A 139 19.55 -15.45 -13.37
CA THR A 139 19.34 -14.09 -12.88
C THR A 139 19.51 -14.03 -11.36
N THR A 140 18.41 -13.95 -10.61
CA THR A 140 18.45 -13.81 -9.14
C THR A 140 18.21 -15.12 -8.39
N GLY A 141 17.71 -16.15 -9.03
CA GLY A 141 17.22 -17.37 -8.40
C GLY A 141 15.91 -17.17 -7.63
N GLN A 142 15.36 -15.96 -7.63
CA GLN A 142 14.13 -15.61 -6.91
C GLN A 142 12.92 -15.57 -7.83
N ARG A 143 11.77 -15.92 -7.30
CA ARG A 143 10.47 -15.78 -7.96
C ARG A 143 9.52 -14.97 -7.08
N TYR A 144 9.25 -13.76 -7.51
CA TYR A 144 8.18 -12.91 -6.97
C TYR A 144 6.86 -13.37 -7.60
N CYS A 145 6.04 -14.11 -6.86
CA CYS A 145 4.74 -14.61 -7.29
C CYS A 145 3.64 -13.66 -6.79
N MET A 146 3.10 -12.83 -7.69
CA MET A 146 2.20 -11.74 -7.34
C MET A 146 0.77 -12.06 -7.74
N ASN A 147 -0.21 -11.53 -6.99
CA ASN A 147 -1.61 -11.56 -7.43
C ASN A 147 -1.80 -10.55 -8.57
N SER A 148 -2.44 -10.93 -9.66
CA SER A 148 -2.78 -10.00 -10.76
C SER A 148 -3.61 -8.83 -10.26
N VAL A 149 -4.59 -9.09 -9.40
CA VAL A 149 -5.49 -8.08 -8.83
C VAL A 149 -4.77 -7.04 -7.96
N SER A 150 -3.57 -7.38 -7.42
CA SER A 150 -2.77 -6.47 -6.58
C SER A 150 -1.87 -5.53 -7.39
N ILE A 151 -1.71 -5.77 -8.67
CA ILE A 151 -0.88 -4.99 -9.58
C ILE A 151 -1.70 -4.48 -10.76
N LYS A 152 -1.18 -3.47 -11.46
CA LYS A 152 -1.77 -2.92 -12.69
C LYS A 152 -0.66 -2.71 -13.72
N PHE A 153 -0.89 -3.15 -14.94
CA PHE A 153 0.03 -2.93 -16.05
C PHE A 153 -0.08 -1.50 -16.60
N VAL A 154 1.07 -0.91 -16.89
CA VAL A 154 1.22 0.40 -17.54
C VAL A 154 2.12 0.18 -18.75
N PRO A 155 1.62 0.30 -19.98
CA PRO A 155 2.41 0.10 -21.18
C PRO A 155 3.52 1.14 -21.30
N GLU A 156 4.61 0.77 -21.95
CA GLU A 156 5.65 1.71 -22.32
C GLU A 156 5.11 2.64 -23.42
N THR A 157 5.17 3.96 -23.16
CA THR A 157 4.80 4.95 -24.19
C THR A 157 5.90 5.03 -25.24
N LYS A 158 5.55 4.85 -26.49
CA LYS A 158 6.44 5.04 -27.65
C LYS A 158 6.86 6.51 -27.80
#